data_ebf03a8ec3b64ebe853c8cd0aa99f155
#
_entry.id   ebf03a8ec3b64ebe853c8cd0aa99f155
#
_cell.length_a   1.000
_cell.length_b   1.000
_cell.length_c   1.000
_cell.angle_alpha   90.00
_cell.angle_beta   90.00
_cell.angle_gamma   90.00
#
_symmetry.space_group_name_H-M   'P 1'
#
loop_
_entity.id
_entity.type
_entity.pdbx_description
1 polymer ?
#
loop_
_entity_poly.entity_id
_entity_poly.type
_entity_poly.pdbx_seq_one_letter_code
_entity_poly.pdbx_strand_id
1 'polypeptide(L)'
;MTWKPPKTLGLIVGLVIILTIVGIDMFLFQSMLQQDIGLNLYLTGVLVLGSLPLLAAVSYWYYDLTTLHYILDRDGLIIASGTTRYTVPMDAIERIVPGREVQVSHGFRGITWPGYLKGRLHARGLGRLQIFATEPLERQIIVVTGSMCYGISPEDPEQFIATYGDQRVMGPSCSLRQNIEPVGIAAWTIWRDRGFWLAFAGALAI
;
A
#
# COMPACT_ATOMS: atom_id res chain seq x y z
N MET A 1 7.14 19.85 1.16
CA MET A 1 5.78 19.98 0.57
C MET A 1 5.09 18.62 0.55
N THR A 2 3.76 18.55 0.74
CA THR A 2 3.01 17.29 0.77
C THR A 2 2.18 17.14 -0.51
N TRP A 3 2.35 16.01 -1.19
CA TRP A 3 1.69 15.66 -2.43
C TRP A 3 0.75 14.49 -2.19
N LYS A 4 -0.44 14.55 -2.77
CA LYS A 4 -1.42 13.46 -2.69
C LYS A 4 -1.59 12.81 -4.06
N PRO A 5 -1.78 11.50 -4.13
CA PRO A 5 -2.20 10.87 -5.39
C PRO A 5 -3.70 11.05 -5.62
N PRO A 6 -4.19 10.97 -6.87
CA PRO A 6 -5.61 10.94 -7.19
C PRO A 6 -6.24 9.63 -6.67
N LYS A 7 -7.01 9.70 -5.57
CA LYS A 7 -7.53 8.51 -4.85
C LYS A 7 -8.98 8.19 -5.12
N THR A 8 -9.73 9.09 -5.73
CA THR A 8 -11.20 9.03 -5.81
C THR A 8 -11.70 7.69 -6.34
N LEU A 9 -11.14 7.22 -7.46
CA LEU A 9 -11.55 5.95 -8.06
C LEU A 9 -11.26 4.76 -7.13
N GLY A 10 -10.05 4.70 -6.56
CA GLY A 10 -9.66 3.63 -5.66
C GLY A 10 -10.48 3.56 -4.38
N LEU A 11 -10.86 4.73 -3.83
CA LEU A 11 -11.71 4.82 -2.64
C LEU A 11 -13.13 4.35 -2.93
N ILE A 12 -13.72 4.75 -4.06
CA ILE A 12 -15.06 4.30 -4.46
C ILE A 12 -15.07 2.79 -4.65
N VAL A 13 -14.13 2.25 -5.43
CA VAL A 13 -14.05 0.81 -5.70
C VAL A 13 -13.79 0.02 -4.42
N GLY A 14 -12.86 0.45 -3.58
CA GLY A 14 -12.57 -0.21 -2.31
C GLY A 14 -13.77 -0.23 -1.36
N LEU A 15 -14.51 0.89 -1.28
CA LEU A 15 -15.74 0.99 -0.48
C LEU A 15 -16.82 0.03 -1.00
N VAL A 16 -17.03 -0.04 -2.32
CA VAL A 16 -18.00 -0.95 -2.94
C VAL A 16 -17.64 -2.41 -2.63
N ILE A 17 -16.36 -2.78 -2.71
CA ILE A 17 -15.91 -4.14 -2.36
C ILE A 17 -16.23 -4.46 -0.90
N ILE A 18 -15.90 -3.56 0.04
CA ILE A 18 -16.18 -3.74 1.47
C ILE A 18 -17.68 -3.90 1.70
N LEU A 19 -18.50 -3.00 1.16
CA LEU A 19 -19.96 -3.06 1.31
C LEU A 19 -20.56 -4.32 0.72
N THR A 20 -20.01 -4.82 -0.38
CA THR A 20 -20.46 -6.08 -1.00
C THR A 20 -20.17 -7.26 -0.09
N ILE A 21 -18.95 -7.36 0.48
CA ILE A 21 -18.59 -8.44 1.41
C ILE A 21 -19.49 -8.39 2.65
N VAL A 22 -19.63 -7.21 3.27
CA VAL A 22 -20.50 -7.02 4.45
C VAL A 22 -21.94 -7.37 4.15
N GLY A 23 -22.47 -6.97 2.97
CA GLY A 23 -23.84 -7.30 2.54
C GLY A 23 -24.06 -8.80 2.38
N ILE A 24 -23.09 -9.51 1.78
CA ILE A 24 -23.12 -10.97 1.64
C ILE A 24 -23.05 -11.61 3.03
N ASP A 25 -22.16 -11.19 3.91
CA ASP A 25 -22.03 -11.74 5.26
C ASP A 25 -23.30 -11.53 6.08
N MET A 26 -23.92 -10.36 5.98
CA MET A 26 -25.18 -10.06 6.65
C MET A 26 -26.33 -10.95 6.15
N PHE A 27 -26.39 -11.18 4.82
CA PHE A 27 -27.38 -12.08 4.21
C PHE A 27 -27.16 -13.54 4.68
N LEU A 28 -25.92 -14.01 4.66
CA LEU A 28 -25.59 -15.36 5.14
C LEU A 28 -25.88 -15.52 6.62
N PHE A 29 -25.54 -14.53 7.44
CA PHE A 29 -25.86 -14.56 8.87
C PHE A 29 -27.36 -14.59 9.13
N GLN A 30 -28.15 -13.81 8.41
CA GLN A 30 -29.61 -13.83 8.52
C GLN A 30 -30.19 -15.19 8.10
N SER A 31 -29.63 -15.82 7.05
CA SER A 31 -30.00 -17.16 6.61
C SER A 31 -29.68 -18.21 7.68
N MET A 32 -28.53 -18.09 8.38
CA MET A 32 -28.18 -18.98 9.50
C MET A 32 -29.22 -19.00 10.61
N LEU A 33 -29.81 -17.84 10.94
CA LEU A 33 -30.81 -17.73 12.01
C LEU A 33 -32.13 -18.47 11.70
N GLN A 34 -32.35 -18.77 10.42
CA GLN A 34 -33.57 -19.47 9.95
C GLN A 34 -33.35 -20.95 9.61
N GLN A 35 -32.12 -21.44 9.71
CA GLN A 35 -31.77 -22.83 9.40
C GLN A 35 -31.84 -23.73 10.63
N ASP A 36 -32.31 -24.95 10.41
CA ASP A 36 -32.22 -26.01 11.40
C ASP A 36 -30.77 -26.49 11.57
N ILE A 37 -30.49 -27.07 12.74
CA ILE A 37 -29.17 -27.64 13.08
C ILE A 37 -28.85 -28.77 12.10
N GLY A 38 -27.87 -28.51 11.22
CA GLY A 38 -27.46 -29.46 10.19
C GLY A 38 -26.22 -29.02 9.42
N LEU A 39 -25.87 -29.79 8.39
CA LEU A 39 -24.70 -29.53 7.56
C LEU A 39 -24.71 -28.12 6.92
N ASN A 40 -25.90 -27.65 6.51
CA ASN A 40 -26.04 -26.34 5.88
C ASN A 40 -25.69 -25.20 6.83
N LEU A 41 -26.16 -25.26 8.09
CA LEU A 41 -25.80 -24.30 9.12
C LEU A 41 -24.29 -24.26 9.35
N TYR A 42 -23.65 -25.44 9.43
CA TYR A 42 -22.20 -25.54 9.59
C TYR A 42 -21.44 -24.92 8.42
N LEU A 43 -21.83 -25.24 7.18
CA LEU A 43 -21.17 -24.70 5.98
C LEU A 43 -21.33 -23.17 5.89
N THR A 44 -22.53 -22.65 6.17
CA THR A 44 -22.78 -21.20 6.18
C THR A 44 -21.93 -20.52 7.26
N GLY A 45 -21.82 -21.12 8.45
CA GLY A 45 -20.96 -20.61 9.51
C GLY A 45 -19.49 -20.57 9.13
N VAL A 46 -18.98 -21.60 8.46
CA VAL A 46 -17.59 -21.64 7.95
C VAL A 46 -17.37 -20.55 6.89
N LEU A 47 -18.34 -20.29 6.01
CA LEU A 47 -18.24 -19.22 5.01
C LEU A 47 -18.16 -17.84 5.68
N VAL A 48 -19.03 -17.54 6.64
CA VAL A 48 -19.04 -16.26 7.37
C VAL A 48 -17.73 -16.09 8.16
N LEU A 49 -17.26 -17.13 8.86
CA LEU A 49 -15.98 -17.05 9.56
C LEU A 49 -14.79 -16.89 8.59
N GLY A 50 -14.85 -17.53 7.43
CA GLY A 50 -13.82 -17.44 6.39
C GLY A 50 -13.77 -16.09 5.69
N SER A 51 -14.88 -15.34 5.63
CA SER A 51 -14.91 -13.99 5.04
C SER A 51 -14.27 -12.92 5.93
N LEU A 52 -14.25 -13.11 7.27
CA LEU A 52 -13.69 -12.13 8.19
C LEU A 52 -12.22 -11.78 7.93
N PRO A 53 -11.29 -12.73 7.72
CA PRO A 53 -9.91 -12.39 7.35
C PRO A 53 -9.82 -11.69 5.99
N LEU A 54 -10.68 -12.02 5.04
CA LEU A 54 -10.75 -11.32 3.75
C LEU A 54 -11.21 -9.88 3.93
N LEU A 55 -12.27 -9.66 4.71
CA LEU A 55 -12.78 -8.33 5.04
C LEU A 55 -11.71 -7.50 5.77
N ALA A 56 -11.00 -8.10 6.73
CA ALA A 56 -9.90 -7.44 7.43
C ALA A 56 -8.77 -7.04 6.46
N ALA A 57 -8.38 -7.92 5.54
CA ALA A 57 -7.35 -7.65 4.54
C ALA A 57 -7.76 -6.49 3.60
N VAL A 58 -8.97 -6.53 3.05
CA VAL A 58 -9.47 -5.47 2.16
C VAL A 58 -9.59 -4.14 2.90
N SER A 59 -10.08 -4.15 4.15
CA SER A 59 -10.16 -2.96 5.00
C SER A 59 -8.79 -2.37 5.29
N TYR A 60 -7.78 -3.22 5.53
CA TYR A 60 -6.40 -2.77 5.71
C TYR A 60 -5.84 -2.11 4.43
N TRP A 61 -6.08 -2.70 3.25
CA TRP A 61 -5.64 -2.10 1.99
C TRP A 61 -6.37 -0.81 1.66
N TYR A 62 -7.64 -0.73 2.02
CA TYR A 62 -8.41 0.51 1.93
C TYR A 62 -7.81 1.62 2.83
N TYR A 63 -7.48 1.28 4.07
CA TYR A 63 -6.77 2.19 4.98
C TYR A 63 -5.41 2.62 4.41
N ASP A 64 -4.65 1.69 3.82
CA ASP A 64 -3.37 1.95 3.20
C ASP A 64 -3.48 2.98 2.04
N LEU A 65 -4.53 2.86 1.22
CA LEU A 65 -4.85 3.83 0.17
C LEU A 65 -5.26 5.20 0.75
N THR A 66 -6.07 5.25 1.80
CA THR A 66 -6.51 6.53 2.40
C THR A 66 -5.34 7.34 2.92
N THR A 67 -4.34 6.68 3.47
CA THR A 67 -3.16 7.28 4.10
C THR A 67 -2.02 7.54 3.12
N LEU A 68 -2.07 7.01 1.89
CA LEU A 68 -1.01 7.20 0.90
C LEU A 68 -0.79 8.69 0.60
N HIS A 69 0.41 9.18 0.82
CA HIS A 69 0.84 10.52 0.45
C HIS A 69 2.36 10.57 0.28
N TYR A 70 2.83 11.58 -0.42
CA TYR A 70 4.24 11.81 -0.67
C TYR A 70 4.64 13.14 -0.05
N ILE A 71 5.79 13.19 0.63
CA ILE A 71 6.37 14.41 1.18
C ILE A 71 7.70 14.60 0.48
N LEU A 72 7.82 15.70 -0.25
CA LEU A 72 9.07 16.10 -0.89
C LEU A 72 9.63 17.28 -0.12
N ASP A 73 10.83 17.11 0.41
CA ASP A 73 11.56 18.13 1.14
C ASP A 73 13.01 18.19 0.63
N ARG A 74 13.77 19.18 1.10
CA ARG A 74 15.19 19.38 0.74
C ARG A 74 16.04 18.15 1.07
N ASP A 75 15.67 17.43 2.12
CA ASP A 75 16.43 16.28 2.61
C ASP A 75 16.06 14.98 1.87
N GLY A 76 14.89 14.92 1.21
CA GLY A 76 14.50 13.73 0.45
C GLY A 76 13.01 13.60 0.16
N LEU A 77 12.67 12.43 -0.38
CA LEU A 77 11.31 12.01 -0.66
C LEU A 77 10.84 10.99 0.41
N ILE A 78 9.74 11.27 1.06
CA ILE A 78 9.09 10.35 1.99
C ILE A 78 7.79 9.86 1.36
N ILE A 79 7.66 8.54 1.24
CA ILE A 79 6.44 7.88 0.77
C ILE A 79 5.78 7.25 1.99
N ALA A 80 4.66 7.78 2.43
CA ALA A 80 3.88 7.23 3.52
C ALA A 80 2.69 6.44 2.95
N SER A 81 2.54 5.19 3.37
CA SER A 81 1.50 4.29 2.91
C SER A 81 1.10 3.36 4.06
N GLY A 82 -0.10 3.53 4.57
CA GLY A 82 -0.63 2.75 5.68
C GLY A 82 0.23 2.87 6.94
N THR A 83 0.76 1.75 7.34
CA THR A 83 1.61 1.61 8.53
C THR A 83 3.11 1.65 8.20
N THR A 84 3.49 2.05 6.98
CA THR A 84 4.90 2.04 6.55
C THR A 84 5.29 3.39 5.95
N ARG A 85 6.46 3.86 6.31
CA ARG A 85 7.10 5.05 5.76
C ARG A 85 8.41 4.66 5.07
N TYR A 86 8.55 5.06 3.81
CA TYR A 86 9.76 4.88 3.01
C TYR A 86 10.46 6.23 2.88
N THR A 87 11.67 6.33 3.38
CA THR A 87 12.49 7.53 3.29
C THR A 87 13.56 7.33 2.23
N VAL A 88 13.56 8.19 1.22
CA VAL A 88 14.51 8.20 0.11
C VAL A 88 15.29 9.50 0.18
N PRO A 89 16.58 9.49 0.57
CA PRO A 89 17.40 10.68 0.66
C PRO A 89 17.52 11.39 -0.71
N MET A 90 17.65 12.71 -0.71
CA MET A 90 17.77 13.50 -1.94
C MET A 90 19.04 13.14 -2.72
N ASP A 91 20.13 12.90 -2.04
CA ASP A 91 21.43 12.49 -2.60
C ASP A 91 21.41 11.07 -3.19
N ALA A 92 20.51 10.19 -2.73
CA ALA A 92 20.32 8.86 -3.29
C ALA A 92 19.49 8.86 -4.58
N ILE A 93 18.77 9.94 -4.90
CA ILE A 93 17.96 10.04 -6.12
C ILE A 93 18.89 10.41 -7.29
N GLU A 94 19.09 9.45 -8.19
CA GLU A 94 19.90 9.64 -9.39
C GLU A 94 19.16 10.43 -10.45
N ARG A 95 17.93 10.01 -10.74
CA ARG A 95 17.07 10.63 -11.76
C ARG A 95 15.61 10.31 -11.54
N ILE A 96 14.75 11.10 -12.18
CA ILE A 96 13.32 10.83 -12.31
C ILE A 96 13.02 10.50 -13.77
N VAL A 97 12.26 9.41 -13.99
CA VAL A 97 11.91 8.91 -15.32
C VAL A 97 10.39 8.79 -15.41
N PRO A 98 9.75 9.24 -16.52
CA PRO A 98 8.34 8.99 -16.75
C PRO A 98 8.05 7.49 -16.85
N GLY A 99 6.98 7.02 -16.25
CA GLY A 99 6.63 5.60 -16.23
C GLY A 99 6.37 5.00 -17.62
N ARG A 100 5.95 5.83 -18.59
CA ARG A 100 5.78 5.45 -20.01
C ARG A 100 7.06 4.96 -20.70
N GLU A 101 8.23 5.33 -20.18
CA GLU A 101 9.53 4.92 -20.72
C GLU A 101 10.02 3.60 -20.10
N VAL A 102 9.31 3.09 -19.09
CA VAL A 102 9.72 1.91 -18.33
C VAL A 102 9.13 0.64 -18.97
N GLN A 103 10.02 -0.25 -19.40
CA GLN A 103 9.63 -1.58 -19.90
C GLN A 103 9.58 -2.57 -18.75
N VAL A 104 8.40 -3.16 -18.54
CA VAL A 104 8.21 -4.22 -17.54
C VAL A 104 8.81 -5.53 -18.06
N SER A 105 9.72 -6.12 -17.28
CA SER A 105 10.38 -7.39 -17.62
C SER A 105 9.66 -8.60 -17.03
N HIS A 106 9.15 -8.47 -15.79
CA HIS A 106 8.46 -9.55 -15.08
C HIS A 106 7.19 -9.03 -14.41
N GLY A 107 6.23 -9.95 -14.20
CA GLY A 107 4.90 -9.66 -13.70
C GLY A 107 4.87 -8.91 -12.37
N PHE A 108 3.85 -8.12 -12.20
CA PHE A 108 3.53 -7.40 -10.97
C PHE A 108 3.21 -8.40 -9.84
N ARG A 109 3.82 -8.19 -8.67
CA ARG A 109 3.53 -8.92 -7.44
C ARG A 109 3.09 -7.95 -6.37
N GLY A 110 1.83 -7.98 -6.04
CA GLY A 110 1.26 -7.05 -5.05
C GLY A 110 -0.25 -6.98 -5.16
N ILE A 111 -0.78 -5.89 -4.66
CA ILE A 111 -2.21 -5.62 -4.61
C ILE A 111 -2.55 -4.64 -5.73
N THR A 112 -3.59 -4.97 -6.47
CA THR A 112 -4.10 -4.09 -7.51
C THR A 112 -5.61 -4.15 -7.56
N TRP A 113 -6.23 -2.98 -7.57
CA TRP A 113 -7.60 -2.77 -8.03
C TRP A 113 -7.67 -1.42 -8.77
N PRO A 114 -8.76 -1.11 -9.48
CA PRO A 114 -8.88 0.16 -10.18
C PRO A 114 -8.65 1.36 -9.25
N GLY A 115 -7.61 2.15 -9.52
CA GLY A 115 -7.23 3.30 -8.70
C GLY A 115 -6.35 2.97 -7.47
N TYR A 116 -5.73 1.77 -7.41
CA TYR A 116 -4.74 1.44 -6.40
C TYR A 116 -3.76 0.36 -6.85
N LEU A 117 -2.49 0.68 -6.80
CA LEU A 117 -1.39 -0.22 -7.13
C LEU A 117 -0.31 -0.14 -6.05
N LYS A 118 -0.13 -1.22 -5.31
CA LYS A 118 0.97 -1.36 -4.34
C LYS A 118 1.64 -2.71 -4.50
N GLY A 119 2.91 -2.70 -4.87
CA GLY A 119 3.62 -3.96 -5.09
C GLY A 119 4.99 -3.76 -5.66
N ARG A 120 5.54 -4.86 -6.18
CA ARG A 120 6.87 -4.91 -6.76
C ARG A 120 6.77 -5.46 -8.17
N LEU A 121 7.55 -4.87 -9.06
CA LEU A 121 7.80 -5.41 -10.38
C LEU A 121 9.27 -5.30 -10.73
N HIS A 122 9.68 -5.98 -11.78
CA HIS A 122 11.03 -5.87 -12.31
C HIS A 122 10.99 -5.13 -13.64
N ALA A 123 11.69 -4.02 -13.70
CA ALA A 123 11.76 -3.18 -14.89
C ALA A 123 13.11 -3.39 -15.61
N ARG A 124 13.04 -3.50 -16.93
CA ARG A 124 14.24 -3.70 -17.76
C ARG A 124 15.13 -2.47 -17.68
N GLY A 125 16.39 -2.65 -17.31
CA GLY A 125 17.35 -1.56 -17.18
C GLY A 125 17.28 -0.73 -15.89
N LEU A 126 16.21 -0.90 -15.07
CA LEU A 126 16.03 -0.20 -13.80
C LEU A 126 16.06 -1.15 -12.59
N GLY A 127 15.96 -2.47 -12.82
CA GLY A 127 15.99 -3.44 -11.75
C GLY A 127 14.68 -3.54 -10.97
N ARG A 128 14.76 -3.55 -9.63
CA ARG A 128 13.58 -3.68 -8.74
C ARG A 128 12.84 -2.36 -8.64
N LEU A 129 11.56 -2.36 -9.03
CA LEU A 129 10.66 -1.22 -8.91
C LEU A 129 9.57 -1.52 -7.88
N GLN A 130 9.49 -0.70 -6.85
CA GLN A 130 8.43 -0.72 -5.85
C GLN A 130 7.39 0.37 -6.20
N ILE A 131 6.14 -0.03 -6.35
CA ILE A 131 5.05 0.88 -6.75
C ILE A 131 4.20 1.23 -5.53
N PHE A 132 3.90 2.52 -5.41
CA PHE A 132 2.96 3.14 -4.46
C PHE A 132 2.14 4.17 -5.22
N ALA A 133 1.18 3.72 -6.01
CA ALA A 133 0.50 4.57 -6.96
C ALA A 133 -1.00 4.28 -7.03
N THR A 134 -1.75 5.23 -7.56
CA THR A 134 -3.18 5.13 -7.82
C THR A 134 -3.50 5.12 -9.31
N GLU A 135 -2.49 5.39 -10.15
CA GLU A 135 -2.60 5.42 -11.59
C GLU A 135 -1.79 4.31 -12.25
N PRO A 136 -2.12 3.92 -13.51
CA PRO A 136 -1.36 2.95 -14.27
C PRO A 136 0.08 3.44 -14.52
N LEU A 137 0.99 2.48 -14.78
CA LEU A 137 2.43 2.73 -14.85
C LEU A 137 2.81 3.87 -15.82
N GLU A 138 2.09 4.01 -16.91
CA GLU A 138 2.36 5.03 -17.96
C GLU A 138 2.22 6.46 -17.45
N ARG A 139 1.39 6.67 -16.42
CA ARG A 139 1.14 7.97 -15.78
C ARG A 139 1.92 8.19 -14.50
N GLN A 140 2.71 7.20 -14.08
CA GLN A 140 3.54 7.30 -12.90
C GLN A 140 4.84 8.03 -13.17
N ILE A 141 5.43 8.53 -12.10
CA ILE A 141 6.81 9.00 -12.05
C ILE A 141 7.64 7.93 -11.35
N ILE A 142 8.76 7.57 -11.94
CA ILE A 142 9.69 6.59 -11.37
C ILE A 142 10.90 7.33 -10.83
N VAL A 143 11.06 7.28 -9.51
CA VAL A 143 12.24 7.81 -8.81
C VAL A 143 13.29 6.72 -8.78
N VAL A 144 14.39 6.93 -9.48
CA VAL A 144 15.49 5.97 -9.61
C VAL A 144 16.55 6.27 -8.55
N THR A 145 16.90 5.25 -7.78
CA THR A 145 18.02 5.30 -6.83
C THR A 145 18.98 4.15 -7.09
N GLY A 146 20.20 4.23 -6.59
CA GLY A 146 21.22 3.18 -6.81
C GLY A 146 20.85 1.79 -6.29
N SER A 147 19.87 1.68 -5.37
CA SER A 147 19.49 0.40 -4.76
C SER A 147 18.12 -0.11 -5.22
N MET A 148 17.16 0.79 -5.48
CA MET A 148 15.78 0.45 -5.78
C MET A 148 15.10 1.62 -6.50
N CYS A 149 14.07 1.33 -7.31
CA CYS A 149 13.25 2.35 -7.92
C CYS A 149 11.88 2.44 -7.23
N TYR A 150 11.31 3.64 -7.19
CA TYR A 150 10.00 3.88 -6.58
C TYR A 150 9.05 4.50 -7.60
N GLY A 151 7.90 3.84 -7.81
CA GLY A 151 6.81 4.35 -8.64
C GLY A 151 5.79 5.11 -7.80
N ILE A 152 5.57 6.37 -8.13
CA ILE A 152 4.61 7.25 -7.45
C ILE A 152 3.70 7.92 -8.48
N SER A 153 2.51 8.34 -8.07
CA SER A 153 1.55 9.05 -8.91
C SER A 153 1.05 10.32 -8.21
N PRO A 154 1.86 11.39 -8.12
CA PRO A 154 1.37 12.66 -7.59
C PRO A 154 0.28 13.22 -8.49
N GLU A 155 -0.66 13.99 -7.92
CA GLU A 155 -1.78 14.60 -8.64
C GLU A 155 -1.32 15.51 -9.79
N ASP A 156 -0.22 16.24 -9.58
CA ASP A 156 0.44 17.06 -10.60
C ASP A 156 1.91 16.60 -10.78
N PRO A 157 2.18 15.74 -11.78
CA PRO A 157 3.51 15.24 -12.06
C PRO A 157 4.52 16.31 -12.49
N GLU A 158 4.07 17.31 -13.25
CA GLU A 158 4.95 18.35 -13.76
C GLU A 158 5.41 19.29 -12.65
N GLN A 159 4.48 19.72 -11.81
CA GLN A 159 4.80 20.55 -10.65
C GLN A 159 5.67 19.78 -9.63
N PHE A 160 5.45 18.47 -9.48
CA PHE A 160 6.31 17.64 -8.62
C PHE A 160 7.76 17.63 -9.13
N ILE A 161 7.97 17.43 -10.43
CA ILE A 161 9.30 17.40 -11.04
C ILE A 161 9.99 18.78 -10.94
N ALA A 162 9.24 19.87 -11.17
CA ALA A 162 9.77 21.22 -10.99
C ALA A 162 10.22 21.46 -9.54
N THR A 163 9.35 21.14 -8.58
CA THR A 163 9.67 21.24 -7.15
C THR A 163 10.88 20.41 -6.76
N TYR A 164 10.99 19.18 -7.29
CA TYR A 164 12.17 18.34 -7.07
C TYR A 164 13.45 19.02 -7.59
N GLY A 165 13.39 19.63 -8.78
CA GLY A 165 14.53 20.39 -9.34
C GLY A 165 14.98 21.52 -8.42
N ASP A 166 14.02 22.31 -7.92
CA ASP A 166 14.30 23.43 -7.00
C ASP A 166 14.91 22.95 -5.67
N GLN A 167 14.35 21.91 -5.08
CA GLN A 167 14.85 21.36 -3.82
C GLN A 167 16.25 20.76 -3.97
N ARG A 168 16.53 20.10 -5.10
CA ARG A 168 17.84 19.54 -5.41
C ARG A 168 18.93 20.60 -5.54
N VAL A 169 18.60 21.75 -6.15
CA VAL A 169 19.55 22.89 -6.30
C VAL A 169 19.91 23.49 -4.94
N MET A 170 18.96 23.54 -4.01
CA MET A 170 19.19 24.08 -2.65
C MET A 170 20.11 23.16 -1.81
N GLY A 171 20.20 21.87 -2.19
CA GLY A 171 20.97 20.87 -1.48
C GLY A 171 20.33 20.41 -0.15
N PRO A 172 20.70 19.25 0.36
CA PRO A 172 20.16 18.70 1.61
C PRO A 172 20.62 19.51 2.83
N SER A 173 19.70 19.74 3.78
CA SER A 173 20.01 20.37 5.07
C SER A 173 20.55 19.35 6.08
N CYS A 174 20.14 18.09 5.96
CA CYS A 174 20.52 16.98 6.81
C CYS A 174 20.72 15.70 5.96
N SER A 175 21.71 14.88 6.31
CA SER A 175 21.89 13.57 5.66
C SER A 175 20.85 12.57 6.20
N LEU A 176 19.84 12.27 5.40
CA LEU A 176 18.91 11.20 5.70
C LEU A 176 19.53 9.84 5.34
N ARG A 177 19.11 8.80 6.03
CA ARG A 177 19.39 7.41 5.62
C ARG A 177 18.19 6.85 4.90
N GLN A 178 18.43 6.15 3.79
CA GLN A 178 17.38 5.34 3.17
C GLN A 178 16.89 4.30 4.18
N ASN A 179 15.64 4.42 4.59
CA ASN A 179 15.07 3.59 5.64
C ASN A 179 13.61 3.24 5.34
N ILE A 180 13.18 2.11 5.91
CA ILE A 180 11.78 1.67 5.90
C ILE A 180 11.36 1.58 7.36
N GLU A 181 10.51 2.47 7.78
CA GLU A 181 10.06 2.54 9.18
C GLU A 181 8.59 2.11 9.28
N PRO A 182 8.28 1.16 10.18
CA PRO A 182 6.90 0.91 10.55
C PRO A 182 6.36 2.09 11.35
N VAL A 183 5.12 2.51 11.06
CA VAL A 183 4.45 3.64 11.70
C VAL A 183 3.14 3.17 12.33
N GLY A 184 2.68 3.87 13.37
CA GLY A 184 1.40 3.56 14.03
C GLY A 184 1.40 2.19 14.69
N ILE A 185 0.30 1.43 14.52
CA ILE A 185 0.11 0.12 15.16
C ILE A 185 1.22 -0.88 14.78
N ALA A 186 1.74 -0.82 13.55
CA ALA A 186 2.82 -1.70 13.11
C ALA A 186 4.17 -1.43 13.81
N ALA A 187 4.35 -0.25 14.41
CA ALA A 187 5.53 0.09 15.20
C ALA A 187 5.48 -0.51 16.62
N TRP A 188 4.35 -1.04 17.05
CA TRP A 188 4.22 -1.62 18.39
C TRP A 188 5.13 -2.86 18.52
N THR A 189 5.90 -2.89 19.57
CA THR A 189 6.83 -3.99 19.88
C THR A 189 6.13 -5.34 20.08
N ILE A 190 4.83 -5.33 20.41
CA ILE A 190 4.01 -6.52 20.60
C ILE A 190 4.00 -7.46 19.39
N TRP A 191 4.07 -6.93 18.16
CA TRP A 191 4.13 -7.72 16.93
C TRP A 191 5.45 -8.45 16.74
N ARG A 192 6.49 -8.02 17.45
CA ARG A 192 7.84 -8.61 17.42
C ARG A 192 8.09 -9.55 18.60
N ASP A 193 7.16 -9.58 19.57
CA ASP A 193 7.27 -10.40 20.75
C ASP A 193 6.79 -11.84 20.46
N ARG A 194 7.73 -12.77 20.50
CA ARG A 194 7.44 -14.21 20.33
C ARG A 194 6.55 -14.75 21.42
N GLY A 195 6.68 -14.22 22.64
CA GLY A 195 5.87 -14.63 23.80
C GLY A 195 4.39 -14.31 23.59
N PHE A 196 4.10 -13.13 23.03
CA PHE A 196 2.73 -12.76 22.66
C PHE A 196 2.11 -13.77 21.67
N TRP A 197 2.83 -14.13 20.60
CA TRP A 197 2.33 -15.07 19.59
C TRP A 197 2.14 -16.49 20.13
N LEU A 198 3.03 -16.95 21.02
CA LEU A 198 2.87 -18.23 21.69
C LEU A 198 1.66 -18.27 22.63
N ALA A 199 1.44 -17.19 23.39
CA ALA A 199 0.28 -17.06 24.25
C ALA A 199 -1.03 -16.99 23.44
N PHE A 200 -1.03 -16.24 22.33
CA PHE A 200 -2.17 -16.11 21.41
C PHE A 200 -2.51 -17.46 20.75
N ALA A 201 -1.49 -18.18 20.24
CA ALA A 201 -1.68 -19.51 19.67
C ALA A 201 -2.18 -20.53 20.71
N GLY A 202 -1.67 -20.47 21.94
CA GLY A 202 -2.15 -21.29 23.05
C GLY A 202 -3.60 -21.01 23.41
N ALA A 203 -4.03 -19.74 23.40
CA ALA A 203 -5.42 -19.35 23.67
C ALA A 203 -6.40 -19.79 22.58
N LEU A 204 -5.93 -19.93 21.33
CA LEU A 204 -6.75 -20.43 20.20
C LEU A 204 -6.86 -21.96 20.16
N ALA A 205 -6.00 -22.68 20.91
CA ALA A 205 -5.96 -24.13 20.95
C ALA A 205 -6.83 -24.75 22.10
N ILE A 206 -7.42 -23.91 22.95
CA ILE A 206 -8.36 -24.26 24.03
C ILE A 206 -9.80 -24.06 23.55
#